data_fe8b7cc92d3f5cc35fd5ec9b425e8e19
#
_entry.id   fe8b7cc92d3f5cc35fd5ec9b425e8e19
#
_cell.length_a   1.000
_cell.length_b   1.000
_cell.length_c   1.000
_cell.angle_alpha   90.00
_cell.angle_beta   90.00
_cell.angle_gamma   90.00
#
_symmetry.space_group_name_H-M   'P 1'
#
loop_
_entity.id
_entity.type
_entity.pdbx_description
1 polymer ?
#
loop_
_entity_poly.entity_id
_entity_poly.type
_entity_poly.pdbx_seq_one_letter_code
_entity_poly.pdbx_strand_id
1 'polypeptide(L)'
;NIEHSTQSMVSKVKEFEKRNKEEFSRLSNLESQVIEDVLKLIKENKMQEIGRKMNQNQEYLENIGISNKELTNMIKIGQELSFGVKITGSGGGGCIFALTNESNLQNILKKFKDENYECFSAKIDFKGLNTF
;
A
#
# COMPACT_ATOMS: atom_id res chain seq x y z
N ASN A 1 -8.22 -11.37 -13.13
CA ASN A 1 -8.29 -9.91 -13.36
C ASN A 1 -9.69 -9.44 -13.01
N ILE A 2 -9.85 -8.84 -11.83
CA ILE A 2 -11.08 -8.14 -11.47
C ILE A 2 -10.89 -6.71 -11.97
N GLU A 3 -11.49 -6.39 -13.11
CA GLU A 3 -11.52 -5.01 -13.61
C GLU A 3 -12.42 -4.16 -12.70
N HIS A 4 -11.83 -3.50 -11.73
CA HIS A 4 -12.47 -2.40 -11.04
C HIS A 4 -12.00 -1.09 -11.67
N SER A 5 -12.93 -0.32 -12.21
CA SER A 5 -12.57 0.99 -12.76
C SER A 5 -12.22 1.96 -11.62
N THR A 6 -11.21 2.81 -11.83
CA THR A 6 -10.87 3.89 -10.91
C THR A 6 -12.11 4.72 -10.52
N GLN A 7 -13.01 4.94 -11.47
CA GLN A 7 -14.27 5.65 -11.25
C GLN A 7 -15.16 4.96 -10.20
N SER A 8 -15.23 3.63 -10.21
CA SER A 8 -15.98 2.85 -9.22
C SER A 8 -15.38 3.04 -7.81
N MET A 9 -14.07 3.04 -7.68
CA MET A 9 -13.42 3.25 -6.38
C MET A 9 -13.60 4.68 -5.87
N VAL A 10 -13.47 5.68 -6.73
CA VAL A 10 -13.77 7.09 -6.39
C VAL A 10 -15.22 7.24 -5.92
N SER A 11 -16.15 6.56 -6.57
CA SER A 11 -17.57 6.58 -6.17
C SER A 11 -17.78 5.97 -4.79
N LYS A 12 -17.11 4.86 -4.47
CA LYS A 12 -17.14 4.23 -3.13
C LYS A 12 -16.61 5.16 -2.04
N VAL A 13 -15.48 5.84 -2.29
CA VAL A 13 -14.90 6.79 -1.34
C VAL A 13 -15.85 7.96 -1.08
N LYS A 14 -16.47 8.52 -2.14
CA LYS A 14 -17.48 9.58 -2.01
C LYS A 14 -18.72 9.12 -1.23
N GLU A 15 -19.13 7.88 -1.41
CA GLU A 15 -20.27 7.31 -0.66
C GLU A 15 -19.91 7.11 0.81
N PHE A 16 -18.70 6.61 1.10
CA PHE A 16 -18.20 6.49 2.48
C PHE A 16 -18.15 7.87 3.17
N GLU A 17 -17.58 8.89 2.50
CA GLU A 17 -17.53 10.25 3.01
C GLU A 17 -18.93 10.80 3.35
N LYS A 18 -19.90 10.62 2.45
CA LYS A 18 -21.28 11.09 2.67
C LYS A 18 -21.96 10.43 3.88
N ARG A 19 -21.71 9.12 4.08
CA ARG A 19 -22.34 8.34 5.16
C ARG A 19 -21.62 8.47 6.50
N ASN A 20 -20.30 8.71 6.47
CA ASN A 20 -19.42 8.69 7.62
C ASN A 20 -18.51 9.92 7.67
N LYS A 21 -19.08 11.10 7.58
CA LYS A 21 -18.33 12.36 7.39
C LYS A 21 -17.28 12.61 8.47
N GLU A 22 -17.60 12.36 9.73
CA GLU A 22 -16.67 12.55 10.85
C GLU A 22 -15.50 11.55 10.78
N GLU A 23 -15.80 10.29 10.51
CA GLU A 23 -14.78 9.25 10.39
C GLU A 23 -13.89 9.48 9.16
N PHE A 24 -14.47 9.88 8.03
CA PHE A 24 -13.68 10.25 6.85
C PHE A 24 -12.72 11.41 7.15
N SER A 25 -13.20 12.45 7.83
CA SER A 25 -12.36 13.58 8.25
C SER A 25 -11.24 13.12 9.20
N ARG A 26 -11.56 12.26 10.16
CA ARG A 26 -10.58 11.69 11.09
C ARG A 26 -9.49 10.89 10.34
N LEU A 27 -9.88 10.00 9.42
CA LEU A 27 -8.94 9.20 8.63
C LEU A 27 -8.07 10.08 7.72
N SER A 28 -8.63 11.13 7.11
CA SER A 28 -7.88 12.08 6.28
C SER A 28 -6.83 12.84 7.08
N ASN A 29 -7.15 13.24 8.31
CA ASN A 29 -6.18 13.91 9.19
C ASN A 29 -5.05 12.96 9.63
N LEU A 30 -5.38 11.70 9.95
CA LEU A 30 -4.40 10.68 10.29
C LEU A 30 -3.49 10.37 9.09
N GLU A 31 -4.03 10.33 7.88
CA GLU A 31 -3.25 10.14 6.66
C GLU A 31 -2.26 11.29 6.45
N SER A 32 -2.68 12.54 6.64
CA SER A 32 -1.79 13.70 6.56
C SER A 32 -0.62 13.57 7.55
N GLN A 33 -0.88 13.12 8.77
CA GLN A 33 0.16 12.87 9.77
C GLN A 33 1.11 11.75 9.35
N VAL A 34 0.59 10.66 8.78
CA VAL A 34 1.41 9.56 8.25
C VAL A 34 2.35 10.06 7.16
N ILE A 35 1.88 10.91 6.25
CA ILE A 35 2.70 11.48 5.18
C ILE A 35 3.85 12.33 5.76
N GLU A 36 3.56 13.21 6.72
CA GLU A 36 4.57 14.04 7.37
C GLU A 36 5.62 13.19 8.10
N ASP A 37 5.19 12.16 8.81
CA ASP A 37 6.08 11.24 9.51
C ASP A 37 6.99 10.48 8.53
N VAL A 38 6.43 9.96 7.44
CA VAL A 38 7.21 9.24 6.42
C VAL A 38 8.25 10.13 5.77
N LEU A 39 7.95 11.40 5.50
CA LEU A 39 8.93 12.35 4.95
C LEU A 39 10.14 12.56 5.88
N LYS A 40 9.92 12.55 7.20
CA LYS A 40 11.01 12.61 8.19
C LYS A 40 11.81 11.31 8.22
N LEU A 41 11.09 10.16 8.27
CA LEU A 41 11.69 8.83 8.33
C LEU A 41 12.54 8.49 7.11
N ILE A 42 12.14 8.96 5.92
CA ILE A 42 12.96 8.83 4.69
C ILE A 42 14.30 9.56 4.84
N LYS A 43 14.30 10.79 5.36
CA LYS A 43 15.54 11.57 5.59
C LYS A 43 16.45 10.90 6.61
N GLU A 44 15.87 10.20 7.58
CA GLU A 44 16.58 9.45 8.62
C GLU A 44 16.95 8.02 8.22
N ASN A 45 16.56 7.60 7.00
CA ASN A 45 16.78 6.23 6.47
C ASN A 45 16.20 5.11 7.36
N LYS A 46 15.04 5.37 7.99
CA LYS A 46 14.38 4.45 8.93
C LYS A 46 13.38 3.54 8.24
N MET A 47 13.87 2.58 7.48
CA MET A 47 13.05 1.72 6.61
C MET A 47 11.98 0.90 7.37
N GLN A 48 12.28 0.40 8.57
CA GLN A 48 11.32 -0.37 9.37
C GLN A 48 10.13 0.50 9.83
N GLU A 49 10.42 1.72 10.27
CA GLU A 49 9.40 2.68 10.68
C GLU A 49 8.55 3.15 9.49
N ILE A 50 9.15 3.34 8.32
CA ILE A 50 8.42 3.60 7.07
C ILE A 50 7.46 2.45 6.78
N GLY A 51 7.93 1.20 6.89
CA GLY A 51 7.07 0.03 6.72
C GLY A 51 5.88 0.00 7.67
N ARG A 52 6.07 0.33 8.95
CA ARG A 52 4.95 0.44 9.91
C ARG A 52 3.95 1.52 9.49
N LYS A 53 4.42 2.66 8.98
CA LYS A 53 3.53 3.72 8.45
C LYS A 53 2.78 3.29 7.19
N MET A 54 3.41 2.49 6.33
CA MET A 54 2.71 1.87 5.19
C MET A 54 1.57 0.96 5.65
N ASN A 55 1.80 0.10 6.65
CA ASN A 55 0.76 -0.75 7.21
C ASN A 55 -0.38 0.08 7.85
N GLN A 56 -0.04 1.15 8.57
CA GLN A 56 -1.03 2.06 9.14
C GLN A 56 -1.88 2.74 8.06
N ASN A 57 -1.27 3.21 6.98
CA ASN A 57 -2.01 3.72 5.82
C ASN A 57 -2.93 2.66 5.21
N GLN A 58 -2.46 1.41 5.09
CA GLN A 58 -3.25 0.31 4.58
C GLN A 58 -4.53 0.08 5.41
N GLU A 59 -4.44 0.14 6.73
CA GLU A 59 -5.61 0.05 7.63
C GLU A 59 -6.64 1.15 7.34
N TYR A 60 -6.19 2.37 7.07
CA TYR A 60 -7.11 3.47 6.71
C TYR A 60 -7.81 3.22 5.38
N LEU A 61 -7.09 2.70 4.38
CA LEU A 61 -7.65 2.34 3.08
C LEU A 61 -8.68 1.20 3.20
N GLU A 62 -8.44 0.23 4.05
CA GLU A 62 -9.39 -0.85 4.35
C GLU A 62 -10.65 -0.32 5.03
N ASN A 63 -10.52 0.59 5.98
CA ASN A 63 -11.66 1.24 6.66
C ASN A 63 -12.54 2.04 5.69
N ILE A 64 -11.96 2.66 4.67
CA ILE A 64 -12.70 3.36 3.61
C ILE A 64 -13.38 2.37 2.65
N GLY A 65 -12.96 1.09 2.65
CA GLY A 65 -13.58 0.03 1.84
C GLY A 65 -13.02 -0.12 0.43
N ILE A 66 -11.81 0.38 0.16
CA ILE A 66 -11.15 0.23 -1.16
C ILE A 66 -10.30 -1.04 -1.29
N SER A 67 -10.25 -1.88 -0.26
CA SER A 67 -9.70 -3.23 -0.33
C SER A 67 -10.76 -4.25 -0.79
N ASN A 68 -10.30 -5.43 -1.17
CA ASN A 68 -11.13 -6.61 -1.43
C ASN A 68 -10.45 -7.86 -0.84
N LYS A 69 -11.12 -9.01 -0.91
CA LYS A 69 -10.62 -10.26 -0.32
C LYS A 69 -9.24 -10.66 -0.86
N GLU A 70 -9.01 -10.48 -2.16
CA GLU A 70 -7.75 -10.83 -2.82
C GLU A 70 -6.61 -9.90 -2.37
N LEU A 71 -6.83 -8.59 -2.40
CA LEU A 71 -5.89 -7.60 -1.87
C LEU A 71 -5.58 -7.84 -0.40
N THR A 72 -6.59 -8.14 0.42
CA THR A 72 -6.40 -8.46 1.84
C THR A 72 -5.52 -9.70 2.04
N ASN A 73 -5.67 -10.73 1.21
CA ASN A 73 -4.78 -11.89 1.25
C ASN A 73 -3.34 -11.53 0.88
N MET A 74 -3.15 -10.78 -0.22
CA MET A 74 -1.82 -10.32 -0.63
C MET A 74 -1.15 -9.46 0.44
N ILE A 75 -1.90 -8.57 1.09
CA ILE A 75 -1.42 -7.73 2.20
C ILE A 75 -0.94 -8.60 3.37
N LYS A 76 -1.72 -9.60 3.79
CA LYS A 76 -1.32 -10.51 4.87
C LYS A 76 -0.02 -11.23 4.57
N ILE A 77 0.12 -11.79 3.36
CA ILE A 77 1.35 -12.46 2.92
C ILE A 77 2.53 -11.49 2.98
N GLY A 78 2.36 -10.27 2.49
CA GLY A 78 3.41 -9.26 2.47
C GLY A 78 3.81 -8.80 3.87
N GLN A 79 2.86 -8.63 4.80
CA GLN A 79 3.12 -8.21 6.18
C GLN A 79 3.99 -9.19 6.96
N GLU A 80 3.90 -10.49 6.68
CA GLU A 80 4.70 -11.51 7.37
C GLU A 80 6.20 -11.42 7.06
N LEU A 81 6.57 -10.90 5.88
CA LEU A 81 7.92 -11.00 5.32
C LEU A 81 8.55 -9.66 4.97
N SER A 82 7.84 -8.55 5.13
CA SER A 82 8.31 -7.21 4.80
C SER A 82 8.27 -6.25 5.99
N PHE A 83 8.86 -5.09 5.86
CA PHE A 83 8.73 -4.01 6.84
C PHE A 83 7.32 -3.40 6.82
N GLY A 84 6.69 -3.39 5.66
CA GLY A 84 5.35 -2.91 5.45
C GLY A 84 4.87 -3.12 4.02
N VAL A 85 3.56 -3.14 3.85
CA VAL A 85 2.89 -3.40 2.58
C VAL A 85 1.62 -2.59 2.49
N LYS A 86 1.29 -2.13 1.29
CA LYS A 86 0.04 -1.41 1.05
C LYS A 86 -0.41 -1.53 -0.40
N ILE A 87 -1.69 -1.26 -0.62
CA ILE A 87 -2.29 -1.11 -1.93
C ILE A 87 -1.65 0.07 -2.66
N THR A 88 -1.45 -0.06 -3.97
CA THR A 88 -1.08 1.02 -4.88
C THR A 88 -2.20 1.27 -5.90
N GLY A 89 -2.33 2.52 -6.34
CA GLY A 89 -3.42 2.93 -7.24
C GLY A 89 -4.75 3.16 -6.52
N SER A 90 -5.85 3.00 -7.24
CA SER A 90 -7.20 3.31 -6.74
C SER A 90 -7.79 2.28 -5.79
N GLY A 91 -7.16 1.12 -5.62
CA GLY A 91 -7.73 0.00 -4.86
C GLY A 91 -8.77 -0.80 -5.66
N GLY A 92 -9.48 -1.70 -4.98
CA GLY A 92 -10.50 -2.57 -5.58
C GLY A 92 -9.96 -3.72 -6.43
N GLY A 93 -8.70 -3.70 -6.80
CA GLY A 93 -7.93 -4.63 -7.61
C GLY A 93 -6.54 -4.05 -7.90
N GLY A 94 -5.78 -4.69 -8.78
CA GLY A 94 -4.47 -4.20 -9.19
C GLY A 94 -3.33 -4.72 -8.31
N CYS A 95 -2.44 -3.84 -7.87
CA CYS A 95 -1.19 -4.20 -7.26
C CYS A 95 -1.08 -3.74 -5.80
N ILE A 96 -0.25 -4.44 -5.06
CA ILE A 96 0.32 -3.95 -3.80
C ILE A 96 1.81 -3.69 -3.99
N PHE A 97 2.42 -2.92 -3.11
CA PHE A 97 3.88 -2.91 -2.99
C PHE A 97 4.29 -3.18 -1.55
N ALA A 98 5.40 -3.91 -1.39
CA ALA A 98 5.99 -4.26 -0.12
C ALA A 98 7.39 -3.65 0.00
N LEU A 99 7.69 -3.04 1.13
CA LEU A 99 9.01 -2.51 1.45
C LEU A 99 9.80 -3.57 2.21
N THR A 100 10.94 -3.99 1.67
CA THR A 100 11.76 -5.03 2.25
C THR A 100 13.26 -4.75 2.08
N ASN A 101 14.09 -5.57 2.69
CA ASN A 101 15.54 -5.58 2.47
C ASN A 101 15.96 -6.74 1.54
N GLU A 102 17.22 -6.72 1.14
CA GLU A 102 17.77 -7.73 0.23
C GLU A 102 17.73 -9.15 0.84
N SER A 103 17.87 -9.28 2.17
CA SER A 103 17.88 -10.60 2.84
C SER A 103 16.51 -11.29 2.78
N ASN A 104 15.41 -10.54 2.80
CA ASN A 104 14.05 -11.08 2.77
C ASN A 104 13.45 -11.13 1.36
N LEU A 105 14.07 -10.45 0.39
CA LEU A 105 13.53 -10.30 -0.97
C LEU A 105 13.18 -11.65 -1.61
N GLN A 106 14.09 -12.60 -1.57
CA GLN A 106 13.88 -13.91 -2.20
C GLN A 106 12.75 -14.70 -1.54
N ASN A 107 12.63 -14.60 -0.23
CA ASN A 107 11.56 -15.28 0.53
C ASN A 107 10.19 -14.69 0.17
N ILE A 108 10.08 -13.38 0.06
CA ILE A 108 8.84 -12.71 -0.37
C ILE A 108 8.46 -13.12 -1.79
N LEU A 109 9.39 -13.03 -2.75
CA LEU A 109 9.13 -13.39 -4.14
C LEU A 109 8.69 -14.85 -4.27
N LYS A 110 9.35 -15.76 -3.54
CA LYS A 110 8.97 -17.17 -3.50
C LYS A 110 7.56 -17.34 -2.94
N LYS A 111 7.26 -16.74 -1.78
CA LYS A 111 5.96 -16.89 -1.12
C LYS A 111 4.81 -16.41 -2.00
N PHE A 112 4.95 -15.26 -2.68
CA PHE A 112 3.93 -14.78 -3.61
C PHE A 112 3.75 -15.70 -4.81
N LYS A 113 4.83 -16.26 -5.37
CA LYS A 113 4.76 -17.24 -6.47
C LYS A 113 4.08 -18.54 -6.05
N ASP A 114 4.39 -19.03 -4.85
CA ASP A 114 3.77 -20.25 -4.29
C ASP A 114 2.25 -20.08 -4.11
N GLU A 115 1.79 -18.85 -3.89
CA GLU A 115 0.37 -18.47 -3.81
C GLU A 115 -0.24 -18.06 -5.18
N ASN A 116 0.49 -18.29 -6.29
CA ASN A 116 0.10 -17.96 -7.66
C ASN A 116 -0.08 -16.46 -7.94
N TYR A 117 0.63 -15.59 -7.24
CA TYR A 117 0.68 -14.16 -7.55
C TYR A 117 1.90 -13.83 -8.40
N GLU A 118 1.70 -13.01 -9.43
CA GLU A 118 2.81 -12.42 -10.17
C GLU A 118 3.48 -11.35 -9.31
N CYS A 119 4.80 -11.41 -9.22
CA CYS A 119 5.58 -10.45 -8.44
C CYS A 119 6.96 -10.20 -9.06
N PHE A 120 7.48 -9.02 -8.87
CA PHE A 120 8.82 -8.62 -9.25
C PHE A 120 9.43 -7.65 -8.23
N SER A 121 10.74 -7.54 -8.22
CA SER A 121 11.44 -6.54 -7.42
C SER A 121 11.74 -5.30 -8.25
N ALA A 122 11.64 -4.12 -7.62
CA ALA A 122 12.07 -2.86 -8.19
C ALA A 122 13.01 -2.14 -7.22
N LYS A 123 14.00 -1.43 -7.75
CA LYS A 123 14.85 -0.52 -6.99
C LYS A 123 14.43 0.91 -7.29
N ILE A 124 14.53 1.78 -6.29
CA ILE A 124 14.28 3.21 -6.49
C ILE A 124 15.39 3.77 -7.38
N ASP A 125 15.01 4.38 -8.50
CA ASP A 125 15.93 5.11 -9.35
C ASP A 125 15.97 6.58 -8.94
N PHE A 126 17.13 7.01 -8.47
CA PHE A 126 17.36 8.40 -8.04
C PHE A 126 17.74 9.34 -9.19
N LYS A 127 17.99 8.81 -10.39
CA LYS A 127 18.32 9.61 -11.57
C LYS A 127 17.10 10.06 -12.35
N GLY A 128 15.98 9.34 -12.20
CA GLY A 128 14.75 9.62 -12.93
C GLY A 128 14.84 9.27 -14.41
N LEU A 129 13.96 9.87 -15.21
CA LEU A 129 13.92 9.65 -16.66
C LEU A 129 15.11 10.34 -17.33
N ASN A 130 15.96 9.56 -18.02
CA ASN A 130 16.98 10.09 -18.91
C ASN A 130 16.47 10.07 -20.36
N THR A 131 16.44 11.22 -21.02
CA THR A 131 16.22 11.31 -22.46
C THR A 131 17.60 11.22 -23.14
N PHE A 132 17.71 10.29 -24.10
CA PHE A 132 18.90 10.15 -24.96
C PHE A 132 18.82 11.10 -26.13
#